data_2ea2ee29fecb07c2c2e6d5e5c739d053
#
_entry.id   2ea2ee29fecb07c2c2e6d5e5c739d053
#
_cell.length_a   1.000
_cell.length_b   1.000
_cell.length_c   1.000
_cell.angle_alpha   90.00
_cell.angle_beta   90.00
_cell.angle_gamma   90.00
#
_symmetry.space_group_name_H-M   'P 1'
#
loop_
_entity.id
_entity.type
_entity.pdbx_description
1 polymer ?
#
loop_
_entity_poly.entity_id
_entity_poly.type
_entity_poly.pdbx_seq_one_letter_code
_entity_poly.pdbx_strand_id
1 'polypeptide(L)'
;MSSVVIVGGGIIGLFTAYYLAEEGFEVTILDKGDLTNSCSIGNAGMIVPSHIVPLASPGMITKGLKWMFSSTSPFYIHPKLDLRLAQWCMLFYKSATKKHVEYSIPYLKNLSLLSKSLYMGLGEQHSAVDLGLEEKGLLMLYKTEAAAHEEVEFAQLARQHGLKAEVLTQEEVQQLEPNNNMDVLGGVLFPGDAHLNPAKLNTFLVMHLKSKGVKFVTNAEVLDFAFSGKAVKAVVTDKGNYSGDYVIIAAGSWSGEVAKKLKIGMPMLGGKGYSFLAENTPAIQRPAILTEARVAVTPFGNKVRFGGTMEITDDSKKINLNRVKGIHDSISRYYGGFTCEFPEKKEVWSGLRPCSPDGLPYIGFTERWSNVLFGTGHSMMGISLAPATGKLLAEELMNRKASVLIDAFSPDRYN
;
A
#
# COMPACT_ATOMS: atom_id res chain seq x y z
N MET A 1 32.61 -3.21 -2.77
CA MET A 1 31.20 -2.90 -2.41
C MET A 1 30.31 -3.79 -3.24
N SER A 2 29.32 -4.42 -2.63
CA SER A 2 28.35 -5.23 -3.40
C SER A 2 27.37 -4.33 -4.13
N SER A 3 26.97 -4.77 -5.32
CA SER A 3 26.08 -4.03 -6.22
C SER A 3 24.67 -4.63 -6.24
N VAL A 4 23.65 -3.79 -6.27
CA VAL A 4 22.24 -4.21 -6.25
C VAL A 4 21.49 -3.51 -7.37
N VAL A 5 20.74 -4.31 -8.15
CA VAL A 5 19.78 -3.81 -9.13
C VAL A 5 18.37 -3.97 -8.57
N ILE A 6 17.64 -2.86 -8.43
CA ILE A 6 16.26 -2.85 -7.96
C ILE A 6 15.34 -2.61 -9.16
N VAL A 7 14.40 -3.52 -9.40
CA VAL A 7 13.40 -3.42 -10.44
C VAL A 7 12.12 -2.82 -9.83
N GLY A 8 11.87 -1.55 -10.13
CA GLY A 8 10.75 -0.75 -9.64
C GLY A 8 11.20 0.38 -8.71
N GLY A 9 10.95 1.63 -9.14
CA GLY A 9 11.19 2.87 -8.40
C GLY A 9 9.97 3.38 -7.63
N GLY A 10 9.05 2.47 -7.26
CA GLY A 10 7.96 2.76 -6.33
C GLY A 10 8.46 2.86 -4.88
N ILE A 11 7.55 3.16 -3.94
CA ILE A 11 7.93 3.42 -2.54
C ILE A 11 8.72 2.27 -1.89
N ILE A 12 8.41 1.02 -2.23
CA ILE A 12 9.14 -0.15 -1.71
C ILE A 12 10.57 -0.15 -2.23
N GLY A 13 10.75 0.05 -3.55
CA GLY A 13 12.09 0.11 -4.15
C GLY A 13 12.92 1.30 -3.63
N LEU A 14 12.29 2.45 -3.43
CA LEU A 14 12.95 3.64 -2.86
C LEU A 14 13.41 3.42 -1.42
N PHE A 15 12.59 2.83 -0.54
CA PHE A 15 13.02 2.51 0.82
C PHE A 15 14.06 1.39 0.87
N THR A 16 13.94 0.39 -0.01
CA THR A 16 14.99 -0.63 -0.15
C THR A 16 16.31 0.00 -0.53
N ALA A 17 16.30 0.89 -1.52
CA ALA A 17 17.50 1.64 -1.92
C ALA A 17 18.04 2.53 -0.80
N TYR A 18 17.14 3.15 0.00
CA TYR A 18 17.52 3.99 1.14
C TYR A 18 18.36 3.21 2.15
N TYR A 19 17.88 2.06 2.62
CA TYR A 19 18.63 1.26 3.60
C TYR A 19 19.90 0.67 3.01
N LEU A 20 19.88 0.22 1.75
CA LEU A 20 21.06 -0.33 1.10
C LEU A 20 22.16 0.73 0.86
N ALA A 21 21.76 1.94 0.45
CA ALA A 21 22.70 3.04 0.25
C ALA A 21 23.34 3.51 1.56
N GLU A 22 22.58 3.54 2.67
CA GLU A 22 23.13 3.83 4.00
C GLU A 22 24.14 2.77 4.48
N GLU A 23 24.01 1.52 4.02
CA GLU A 23 24.94 0.42 4.30
C GLU A 23 26.09 0.33 3.26
N GLY A 24 26.17 1.29 2.35
CA GLY A 24 27.29 1.41 1.39
C GLY A 24 27.20 0.51 0.16
N PHE A 25 26.04 0.00 -0.21
CA PHE A 25 25.84 -0.74 -1.45
C PHE A 25 25.82 0.20 -2.66
N GLU A 26 26.31 -0.27 -3.81
CA GLU A 26 26.10 0.39 -5.09
C GLU A 26 24.70 0.02 -5.62
N VAL A 27 23.77 0.97 -5.61
CA VAL A 27 22.38 0.72 -5.98
C VAL A 27 22.05 1.32 -7.34
N THR A 28 21.40 0.52 -8.20
CA THR A 28 20.78 0.97 -9.45
C THR A 28 19.31 0.64 -9.42
N ILE A 29 18.44 1.65 -9.57
CA ILE A 29 16.99 1.48 -9.68
C ILE A 29 16.60 1.56 -11.15
N LEU A 30 15.90 0.52 -11.63
CA LEU A 30 15.31 0.47 -12.97
C LEU A 30 13.80 0.67 -12.84
N ASP A 31 13.23 1.63 -13.56
CA ASP A 31 11.78 1.83 -13.60
C ASP A 31 11.28 2.05 -15.03
N LYS A 32 10.15 1.44 -15.37
CA LYS A 32 9.51 1.62 -16.68
C LYS A 32 8.88 2.99 -16.90
N GLY A 33 8.68 3.76 -15.82
CA GLY A 33 8.19 5.13 -15.84
C GLY A 33 9.32 6.13 -15.54
N ASP A 34 8.91 7.38 -15.40
CA ASP A 34 9.80 8.52 -15.10
C ASP A 34 9.88 8.86 -13.60
N LEU A 35 9.25 8.07 -12.74
CA LEU A 35 9.10 8.24 -11.30
C LEU A 35 8.13 9.35 -10.86
N THR A 36 7.62 10.17 -11.77
CA THR A 36 6.72 11.29 -11.42
C THR A 36 5.28 10.88 -11.19
N ASN A 37 4.88 9.70 -11.68
CA ASN A 37 3.50 9.20 -11.59
C ASN A 37 3.46 7.73 -11.14
N SER A 38 4.16 7.41 -10.06
CA SER A 38 4.12 6.07 -9.47
C SER A 38 2.80 5.79 -8.76
N CYS A 39 2.46 4.49 -8.59
CA CYS A 39 1.29 4.08 -7.80
C CYS A 39 1.34 4.55 -6.33
N SER A 40 2.48 5.01 -5.86
CA SER A 40 2.67 5.50 -4.49
C SER A 40 2.20 6.94 -4.30
N ILE A 41 2.37 7.82 -5.31
CA ILE A 41 2.14 9.28 -5.19
C ILE A 41 0.67 9.62 -4.90
N GLY A 42 -0.26 8.88 -5.49
CA GLY A 42 -1.70 9.07 -5.26
C GLY A 42 -2.28 8.25 -4.12
N ASN A 43 -1.45 7.58 -3.32
CA ASN A 43 -1.87 6.86 -2.12
C ASN A 43 -2.46 7.83 -1.07
N ALA A 44 -3.33 7.32 -0.20
CA ALA A 44 -3.90 8.09 0.91
C ALA A 44 -2.86 8.58 1.93
N GLY A 45 -1.67 8.00 1.96
CA GLY A 45 -0.60 8.43 2.86
C GLY A 45 -0.78 8.00 4.31
N MET A 46 -1.68 7.07 4.57
CA MET A 46 -1.94 6.56 5.92
C MET A 46 -0.86 5.57 6.36
N ILE A 47 -0.39 5.70 7.59
CA ILE A 47 0.53 4.80 8.29
C ILE A 47 -0.29 4.17 9.41
N VAL A 48 -0.73 2.93 9.22
CA VAL A 48 -1.83 2.36 9.98
C VAL A 48 -1.47 1.02 10.64
N PRO A 49 -0.72 1.04 11.75
CA PRO A 49 -0.49 -0.15 12.57
C PRO A 49 -1.76 -0.86 13.03
N SER A 50 -2.90 -0.16 13.05
CA SER A 50 -4.20 -0.72 13.39
C SER A 50 -4.71 -1.74 12.38
N HIS A 51 -4.31 -1.65 11.10
CA HIS A 51 -4.79 -2.50 10.02
C HIS A 51 -4.09 -3.88 10.00
N ILE A 52 -4.39 -4.70 11.00
CA ILE A 52 -3.76 -6.01 11.24
C ILE A 52 -4.47 -7.20 10.57
N VAL A 53 -5.68 -7.01 10.07
CA VAL A 53 -6.46 -8.06 9.41
C VAL A 53 -6.14 -8.07 7.91
N PRO A 54 -5.74 -9.22 7.34
CA PRO A 54 -5.47 -9.32 5.91
C PRO A 54 -6.74 -9.14 5.06
N LEU A 55 -6.57 -8.75 3.80
CA LEU A 55 -7.70 -8.61 2.87
C LEU A 55 -8.49 -9.92 2.71
N ALA A 56 -7.80 -11.06 2.72
CA ALA A 56 -8.41 -12.37 2.69
C ALA A 56 -8.95 -12.75 4.08
N SER A 57 -10.14 -12.26 4.41
CA SER A 57 -10.83 -12.53 5.67
C SER A 57 -12.25 -13.07 5.44
N PRO A 58 -12.84 -13.77 6.44
CA PRO A 58 -14.21 -14.27 6.35
C PRO A 58 -15.22 -13.18 5.99
N GLY A 59 -16.19 -13.50 5.15
CA GLY A 59 -17.23 -12.56 4.71
C GLY A 59 -16.84 -11.63 3.56
N MET A 60 -15.55 -11.47 3.23
CA MET A 60 -15.11 -10.58 2.15
C MET A 60 -15.61 -11.00 0.78
N ILE A 61 -15.74 -12.31 0.53
CA ILE A 61 -16.27 -12.83 -0.74
C ILE A 61 -17.75 -12.46 -0.90
N THR A 62 -18.56 -12.68 0.14
CA THR A 62 -19.99 -12.34 0.13
C THR A 62 -20.19 -10.84 -0.05
N LYS A 63 -19.40 -10.02 0.67
CA LYS A 63 -19.41 -8.56 0.51
C LYS A 63 -19.01 -8.16 -0.91
N GLY A 64 -17.93 -8.74 -1.45
CA GLY A 64 -17.46 -8.48 -2.81
C GLY A 64 -18.51 -8.81 -3.87
N LEU A 65 -19.15 -9.96 -3.79
CA LEU A 65 -20.24 -10.34 -4.70
C LEU A 65 -21.44 -9.37 -4.62
N LYS A 66 -21.85 -8.97 -3.41
CA LYS A 66 -22.93 -7.99 -3.22
C LYS A 66 -22.59 -6.63 -3.85
N TRP A 67 -21.35 -6.21 -3.75
CA TRP A 67 -20.89 -4.94 -4.32
C TRP A 67 -20.78 -4.93 -5.83
N MET A 68 -20.62 -6.08 -6.49
CA MET A 68 -20.51 -6.15 -7.95
C MET A 68 -21.74 -5.67 -8.72
N PHE A 69 -22.91 -5.63 -8.08
CA PHE A 69 -24.17 -5.24 -8.72
C PHE A 69 -24.41 -3.73 -8.78
N SER A 70 -23.50 -2.89 -8.27
CA SER A 70 -23.61 -1.43 -8.33
C SER A 70 -22.45 -0.78 -9.09
N SER A 71 -22.75 0.13 -10.01
CA SER A 71 -21.75 0.85 -10.79
C SER A 71 -20.91 1.84 -9.97
N THR A 72 -21.42 2.29 -8.81
CA THR A 72 -20.75 3.21 -7.87
C THR A 72 -20.13 2.48 -6.69
N SER A 73 -20.25 1.16 -6.63
CA SER A 73 -19.72 0.32 -5.55
C SER A 73 -18.21 0.48 -5.35
N PRO A 74 -17.71 0.37 -4.11
CA PRO A 74 -16.27 0.44 -3.82
C PRO A 74 -15.47 -0.74 -4.34
N PHE A 75 -16.10 -1.86 -4.75
CA PHE A 75 -15.43 -3.05 -5.26
C PHE A 75 -16.03 -3.54 -6.57
N TYR A 76 -15.17 -3.95 -7.51
CA TYR A 76 -15.61 -4.52 -8.78
C TYR A 76 -14.54 -5.47 -9.36
N ILE A 77 -14.99 -6.55 -9.97
CA ILE A 77 -14.14 -7.44 -10.77
C ILE A 77 -14.61 -7.38 -12.22
N HIS A 78 -13.72 -7.00 -13.12
CA HIS A 78 -14.02 -7.09 -14.55
C HIS A 78 -14.18 -8.57 -14.94
N PRO A 79 -15.36 -8.96 -15.43
CA PRO A 79 -15.56 -10.34 -15.88
C PRO A 79 -14.70 -10.59 -17.14
N LYS A 80 -13.67 -11.40 -16.98
CA LYS A 80 -12.80 -11.92 -18.05
C LYS A 80 -12.62 -13.41 -17.85
N LEU A 81 -12.59 -14.15 -18.93
CA LEU A 81 -12.11 -15.53 -18.93
C LEU A 81 -10.57 -15.49 -18.86
N ASP A 82 -10.04 -15.38 -17.68
CA ASP A 82 -8.60 -15.32 -17.38
C ASP A 82 -8.27 -16.38 -16.31
N LEU A 83 -7.42 -17.34 -16.68
CA LEU A 83 -6.98 -18.41 -15.76
C LEU A 83 -6.24 -17.85 -14.55
N ARG A 84 -5.52 -16.73 -14.69
CA ARG A 84 -4.82 -16.08 -13.57
C ARG A 84 -5.83 -15.53 -12.56
N LEU A 85 -6.90 -14.90 -13.03
CA LEU A 85 -8.00 -14.42 -12.19
C LEU A 85 -8.66 -15.60 -11.47
N ALA A 86 -8.97 -16.68 -12.16
CA ALA A 86 -9.59 -17.88 -11.58
C ALA A 86 -8.68 -18.52 -10.52
N GLN A 87 -7.39 -18.67 -10.79
CA GLN A 87 -6.40 -19.17 -9.84
C GLN A 87 -6.31 -18.27 -8.62
N TRP A 88 -6.20 -16.96 -8.81
CA TRP A 88 -6.12 -15.99 -7.72
C TRP A 88 -7.38 -16.03 -6.84
N CYS A 89 -8.57 -16.05 -7.45
CA CYS A 89 -9.84 -16.15 -6.72
C CYS A 89 -9.93 -17.45 -5.91
N MET A 90 -9.45 -18.58 -6.44
CA MET A 90 -9.42 -19.86 -5.71
C MET A 90 -8.48 -19.79 -4.51
N LEU A 91 -7.28 -19.21 -4.67
CA LEU A 91 -6.32 -19.02 -3.57
C LEU A 91 -6.86 -18.05 -2.52
N PHE A 92 -7.48 -16.95 -2.95
CA PHE A 92 -8.15 -16.01 -2.05
C PHE A 92 -9.25 -16.69 -1.23
N TYR A 93 -10.10 -17.50 -1.88
CA TYR A 93 -11.14 -18.27 -1.20
C TYR A 93 -10.56 -19.22 -0.13
N LYS A 94 -9.48 -19.94 -0.46
CA LYS A 94 -8.79 -20.82 0.49
C LYS A 94 -8.18 -20.06 1.67
N SER A 95 -7.73 -18.84 1.45
CA SER A 95 -7.13 -17.99 2.49
C SER A 95 -8.17 -17.22 3.32
N ALA A 96 -9.40 -17.02 2.82
CA ALA A 96 -10.43 -16.24 3.51
C ALA A 96 -11.06 -17.00 4.71
N THR A 97 -10.22 -17.40 5.66
CA THR A 97 -10.58 -18.22 6.84
C THR A 97 -10.16 -17.53 8.14
N LYS A 98 -10.87 -17.82 9.24
CA LYS A 98 -10.52 -17.32 10.57
C LYS A 98 -9.10 -17.75 10.98
N LYS A 99 -8.73 -19.00 10.69
CA LYS A 99 -7.38 -19.52 10.96
C LYS A 99 -6.28 -18.71 10.26
N HIS A 100 -6.52 -18.33 9.00
CA HIS A 100 -5.56 -17.50 8.26
C HIS A 100 -5.44 -16.10 8.85
N VAL A 101 -6.55 -15.49 9.27
CA VAL A 101 -6.55 -14.19 9.95
C VAL A 101 -5.73 -14.27 11.25
N GLU A 102 -6.01 -15.23 12.10
CA GLU A 102 -5.27 -15.44 13.37
C GLU A 102 -3.77 -15.67 13.14
N TYR A 103 -3.41 -16.44 12.11
CA TYR A 103 -2.02 -16.64 11.69
C TYR A 103 -1.35 -15.34 11.20
N SER A 104 -2.05 -14.52 10.44
CA SER A 104 -1.49 -13.35 9.76
C SER A 104 -1.31 -12.14 10.68
N ILE A 105 -2.18 -11.97 11.69
CA ILE A 105 -2.20 -10.80 12.58
C ILE A 105 -0.84 -10.50 13.22
N PRO A 106 -0.13 -11.44 13.87
CA PRO A 106 1.15 -11.13 14.52
C PRO A 106 2.21 -10.65 13.53
N TYR A 107 2.25 -11.19 12.31
CA TYR A 107 3.18 -10.78 11.26
C TYR A 107 2.87 -9.36 10.76
N LEU A 108 1.61 -9.10 10.38
CA LEU A 108 1.19 -7.77 9.89
C LEU A 108 1.35 -6.71 10.97
N LYS A 109 0.96 -7.01 12.22
CA LYS A 109 1.13 -6.10 13.35
C LYS A 109 2.59 -5.71 13.55
N ASN A 110 3.49 -6.69 13.66
CA ASN A 110 4.90 -6.42 13.94
C ASN A 110 5.57 -5.67 12.78
N LEU A 111 5.24 -6.02 11.54
CA LEU A 111 5.71 -5.31 10.35
C LEU A 111 5.23 -3.85 10.34
N SER A 112 3.95 -3.60 10.66
CA SER A 112 3.36 -2.27 10.68
C SER A 112 3.91 -1.40 11.81
N LEU A 113 4.11 -1.96 13.01
CA LEU A 113 4.70 -1.25 14.15
C LEU A 113 6.15 -0.88 13.88
N LEU A 114 6.95 -1.80 13.34
CA LEU A 114 8.31 -1.52 12.89
C LEU A 114 8.31 -0.41 11.85
N SER A 115 7.43 -0.49 10.86
CA SER A 115 7.34 0.51 9.79
C SER A 115 7.01 1.89 10.33
N LYS A 116 6.04 1.99 11.25
CA LYS A 116 5.71 3.27 11.89
C LYS A 116 6.92 3.84 12.64
N SER A 117 7.61 3.03 13.46
CA SER A 117 8.79 3.50 14.21
C SER A 117 9.88 4.04 13.28
N LEU A 118 10.07 3.40 12.12
CA LEU A 118 11.04 3.84 11.11
C LEU A 118 10.60 5.15 10.42
N TYR A 119 9.30 5.37 10.21
CA TYR A 119 8.81 6.67 9.73
C TYR A 119 9.05 7.80 10.75
N MET A 120 8.81 7.52 12.04
CA MET A 120 9.09 8.52 13.09
C MET A 120 10.57 8.85 13.12
N GLY A 121 11.45 7.85 13.13
CA GLY A 121 12.90 8.05 13.06
C GLY A 121 13.36 8.78 11.80
N LEU A 122 12.73 8.52 10.64
CA LEU A 122 13.02 9.26 9.40
C LEU A 122 12.65 10.75 9.55
N GLY A 123 11.48 11.04 10.14
CA GLY A 123 11.03 12.41 10.40
C GLY A 123 11.96 13.17 11.37
N GLU A 124 12.44 12.49 12.40
CA GLU A 124 13.40 13.05 13.35
C GLU A 124 14.78 13.31 12.70
N GLN A 125 15.31 12.31 11.97
CA GLN A 125 16.60 12.40 11.29
C GLN A 125 16.63 13.49 10.21
N HIS A 126 15.49 13.74 9.56
CA HIS A 126 15.34 14.72 8.49
C HIS A 126 14.36 15.83 8.84
N SER A 127 14.40 16.32 10.09
CA SER A 127 13.45 17.31 10.65
C SER A 127 13.36 18.63 9.88
N ALA A 128 14.38 18.96 9.08
CA ALA A 128 14.37 20.12 8.19
C ALA A 128 13.51 19.90 6.92
N VAL A 129 13.06 18.67 6.66
CA VAL A 129 12.25 18.32 5.49
C VAL A 129 10.79 18.13 5.93
N ASP A 130 9.91 18.90 5.34
CA ASP A 130 8.47 18.73 5.57
C ASP A 130 7.94 17.52 4.76
N LEU A 131 7.79 16.39 5.42
CA LEU A 131 7.15 15.19 4.86
C LEU A 131 5.62 15.20 5.02
N GLY A 132 5.06 16.19 5.72
CA GLY A 132 3.65 16.20 6.12
C GLY A 132 3.32 15.01 7.05
N LEU A 133 4.30 14.56 7.86
CA LEU A 133 4.14 13.44 8.79
C LEU A 133 3.47 13.93 10.08
N GLU A 134 2.29 13.39 10.37
CA GLU A 134 1.49 13.79 11.53
C GLU A 134 0.92 12.56 12.26
N GLU A 135 1.03 12.52 13.58
CA GLU A 135 0.50 11.47 14.47
C GLU A 135 -0.88 11.88 15.03
N LYS A 136 -1.86 12.01 14.13
CA LYS A 136 -3.24 12.40 14.52
C LYS A 136 -4.19 11.22 14.73
N GLY A 137 -3.69 10.00 14.61
CA GLY A 137 -4.52 8.78 14.62
C GLY A 137 -5.30 8.62 13.32
N LEU A 138 -6.17 7.61 13.28
CA LEU A 138 -7.11 7.34 12.19
C LEU A 138 -8.52 7.17 12.75
N LEU A 139 -9.52 7.84 12.16
CA LEU A 139 -10.94 7.65 12.45
C LEU A 139 -11.57 6.65 11.48
N MET A 140 -12.22 5.61 12.00
CA MET A 140 -13.14 4.75 11.25
C MET A 140 -14.56 5.25 11.51
N LEU A 141 -15.15 5.96 10.54
CA LEU A 141 -16.46 6.62 10.68
C LEU A 141 -17.57 5.74 10.13
N TYR A 142 -18.64 5.54 10.89
CA TYR A 142 -19.77 4.69 10.49
C TYR A 142 -21.12 5.39 10.67
N LYS A 143 -22.10 4.98 9.83
CA LYS A 143 -23.44 5.55 9.77
C LYS A 143 -24.55 4.53 10.03
N THR A 144 -24.22 3.24 10.07
CA THR A 144 -25.19 2.16 10.24
C THR A 144 -24.82 1.30 11.44
N GLU A 145 -25.83 0.76 12.12
CA GLU A 145 -25.62 -0.17 13.24
C GLU A 145 -24.79 -1.39 12.84
N ALA A 146 -24.97 -1.88 11.61
CA ALA A 146 -24.19 -3.02 11.12
C ALA A 146 -22.70 -2.68 11.00
N ALA A 147 -22.34 -1.49 10.49
CA ALA A 147 -20.96 -1.03 10.41
C ALA A 147 -20.41 -0.70 11.81
N ALA A 148 -21.22 -0.12 12.70
CA ALA A 148 -20.86 0.12 14.09
C ALA A 148 -20.45 -1.18 14.78
N HIS A 149 -21.24 -2.23 14.64
CA HIS A 149 -20.95 -3.55 15.23
C HIS A 149 -19.60 -4.11 14.70
N GLU A 150 -19.41 -4.07 13.37
CA GLU A 150 -18.17 -4.57 12.75
C GLU A 150 -16.94 -3.78 13.23
N GLU A 151 -17.02 -2.46 13.30
CA GLU A 151 -15.87 -1.62 13.72
C GLU A 151 -15.59 -1.74 15.22
N VAL A 152 -16.62 -1.93 16.07
CA VAL A 152 -16.46 -2.21 17.51
C VAL A 152 -15.80 -3.57 17.72
N GLU A 153 -16.21 -4.62 17.00
CA GLU A 153 -15.53 -5.93 17.03
C GLU A 153 -14.08 -5.82 16.61
N PHE A 154 -13.81 -5.04 15.55
CA PHE A 154 -12.45 -4.79 15.10
C PHE A 154 -11.61 -4.01 16.14
N ALA A 155 -12.20 -3.01 16.81
CA ALA A 155 -11.54 -2.30 17.91
C ALA A 155 -11.21 -3.24 19.10
N GLN A 156 -12.11 -4.17 19.43
CA GLN A 156 -11.85 -5.19 20.46
C GLN A 156 -10.71 -6.12 20.06
N LEU A 157 -10.69 -6.59 18.82
CA LEU A 157 -9.61 -7.41 18.28
C LEU A 157 -8.27 -6.67 18.33
N ALA A 158 -8.24 -5.41 17.92
CA ALA A 158 -7.04 -4.58 17.99
C ALA A 158 -6.51 -4.46 19.42
N ARG A 159 -7.40 -4.22 20.41
CA ARG A 159 -7.05 -4.15 21.83
C ARG A 159 -6.49 -5.49 22.35
N GLN A 160 -7.07 -6.63 21.95
CA GLN A 160 -6.57 -7.98 22.29
C GLN A 160 -5.13 -8.19 21.80
N HIS A 161 -4.77 -7.53 20.68
CA HIS A 161 -3.41 -7.55 20.15
C HIS A 161 -2.51 -6.40 20.64
N GLY A 162 -2.92 -5.67 21.69
CA GLY A 162 -2.14 -4.63 22.34
C GLY A 162 -2.12 -3.28 21.60
N LEU A 163 -3.02 -3.07 20.65
CA LEU A 163 -3.19 -1.80 19.96
C LEU A 163 -4.24 -0.94 20.67
N LYS A 164 -4.03 0.37 20.71
CA LYS A 164 -5.03 1.29 21.25
C LYS A 164 -6.13 1.52 20.24
N ALA A 165 -7.37 1.45 20.70
CA ALA A 165 -8.56 1.77 19.92
C ALA A 165 -9.63 2.35 20.86
N GLU A 166 -10.31 3.39 20.45
CA GLU A 166 -11.33 4.12 21.23
C GLU A 166 -12.62 4.15 20.42
N VAL A 167 -13.70 3.63 21.01
CA VAL A 167 -15.05 3.70 20.40
C VAL A 167 -15.64 5.03 20.82
N LEU A 168 -16.05 5.83 19.85
CA LEU A 168 -16.52 7.21 20.04
C LEU A 168 -17.99 7.35 19.67
N THR A 169 -18.72 8.14 20.46
CA THR A 169 -20.06 8.61 20.13
C THR A 169 -20.02 9.66 19.01
N GLN A 170 -21.19 10.03 18.48
CA GLN A 170 -21.30 11.11 17.50
C GLN A 170 -20.75 12.44 18.05
N GLU A 171 -21.05 12.75 19.31
CA GLU A 171 -20.61 13.99 19.98
C GLU A 171 -19.08 14.03 20.14
N GLU A 172 -18.47 12.91 20.49
CA GLU A 172 -17.01 12.80 20.60
C GLU A 172 -16.32 12.93 19.24
N VAL A 173 -16.90 12.32 18.19
CA VAL A 173 -16.42 12.53 16.80
C VAL A 173 -16.56 13.99 16.40
N GLN A 174 -17.68 14.65 16.73
CA GLN A 174 -17.90 16.07 16.46
C GLN A 174 -16.86 16.97 17.14
N GLN A 175 -16.43 16.63 18.36
CA GLN A 175 -15.38 17.36 19.06
C GLN A 175 -14.01 17.21 18.39
N LEU A 176 -13.73 16.06 17.77
CA LEU A 176 -12.48 15.81 17.02
C LEU A 176 -12.47 16.49 15.65
N GLU A 177 -13.64 16.74 15.06
CA GLU A 177 -13.84 17.40 13.75
C GLU A 177 -14.73 18.66 13.88
N PRO A 178 -14.30 19.68 14.64
CA PRO A 178 -15.15 20.80 15.04
C PRO A 178 -15.57 21.72 13.88
N ASN A 179 -14.83 21.68 12.76
CA ASN A 179 -15.10 22.56 11.61
C ASN A 179 -16.15 22.00 10.66
N ASN A 180 -16.54 20.75 10.85
CA ASN A 180 -17.50 20.03 10.00
C ASN A 180 -18.71 19.60 10.82
N ASN A 181 -19.89 19.54 10.21
CA ASN A 181 -21.05 18.94 10.82
C ASN A 181 -21.02 17.42 10.55
N MET A 182 -20.66 16.63 11.57
CA MET A 182 -20.47 15.19 11.40
C MET A 182 -21.79 14.44 11.40
N ASP A 183 -22.20 13.93 10.24
CA ASP A 183 -23.37 13.06 10.08
C ASP A 183 -22.95 11.59 10.15
N VAL A 184 -22.77 11.08 11.36
CA VAL A 184 -22.33 9.71 11.66
C VAL A 184 -23.06 9.19 12.89
N LEU A 185 -23.14 7.86 13.08
CA LEU A 185 -23.56 7.27 14.36
C LEU A 185 -22.45 7.27 15.40
N GLY A 186 -21.21 7.34 14.96
CA GLY A 186 -20.01 7.31 15.78
C GLY A 186 -18.78 6.95 14.98
N GLY A 187 -17.74 6.56 15.69
CA GLY A 187 -16.49 6.14 15.06
C GLY A 187 -15.61 5.30 15.98
N VAL A 188 -14.54 4.77 15.42
CA VAL A 188 -13.43 4.20 16.18
C VAL A 188 -12.18 5.01 15.89
N LEU A 189 -11.54 5.54 16.92
CA LEU A 189 -10.24 6.20 16.80
C LEU A 189 -9.12 5.20 17.10
N PHE A 190 -8.16 5.11 16.19
CA PHE A 190 -6.89 4.42 16.41
C PHE A 190 -5.78 5.45 16.63
N PRO A 191 -5.48 5.86 17.86
CA PRO A 191 -4.55 6.95 18.17
C PRO A 191 -3.09 6.60 17.82
N GLY A 192 -2.79 5.30 17.66
CA GLY A 192 -1.49 4.80 17.25
C GLY A 192 -1.16 4.97 15.77
N ASP A 193 -2.11 5.37 14.95
CA ASP A 193 -1.93 5.57 13.52
C ASP A 193 -1.42 6.98 13.19
N ALA A 194 -0.88 7.15 11.99
CA ALA A 194 -0.33 8.40 11.51
C ALA A 194 -0.63 8.59 10.02
N HIS A 195 -0.25 9.71 9.46
CA HIS A 195 -0.29 9.94 8.02
C HIS A 195 0.85 10.84 7.58
N LEU A 196 1.13 10.83 6.29
CA LEU A 196 2.12 11.69 5.65
C LEU A 196 1.69 12.02 4.22
N ASN A 197 2.36 13.01 3.61
CA ASN A 197 2.14 13.34 2.21
C ASN A 197 3.01 12.45 1.29
N PRO A 198 2.41 11.50 0.53
CA PRO A 198 3.17 10.57 -0.30
C PRO A 198 4.01 11.25 -1.39
N ALA A 199 3.54 12.38 -1.94
CA ALA A 199 4.29 13.11 -2.96
C ALA A 199 5.55 13.76 -2.37
N LYS A 200 5.44 14.39 -1.18
CA LYS A 200 6.59 14.95 -0.45
C LYS A 200 7.61 13.86 -0.09
N LEU A 201 7.13 12.73 0.45
CA LEU A 201 7.97 11.58 0.77
C LEU A 201 8.71 11.04 -0.46
N ASN A 202 8.01 10.84 -1.57
CA ASN A 202 8.61 10.34 -2.81
C ASN A 202 9.69 11.29 -3.33
N THR A 203 9.40 12.59 -3.36
CA THR A 203 10.36 13.62 -3.78
C THR A 203 11.60 13.61 -2.89
N PHE A 204 11.42 13.59 -1.57
CA PHE A 204 12.51 13.50 -0.61
C PHE A 204 13.39 12.27 -0.87
N LEU A 205 12.81 11.07 -0.95
CA LEU A 205 13.56 9.83 -1.15
C LEU A 205 14.35 9.86 -2.46
N VAL A 206 13.76 10.31 -3.56
CA VAL A 206 14.47 10.40 -4.85
C VAL A 206 15.65 11.38 -4.78
N MET A 207 15.45 12.55 -4.15
CA MET A 207 16.52 13.55 -4.00
C MET A 207 17.64 13.04 -3.08
N HIS A 208 17.27 12.46 -1.94
CA HIS A 208 18.21 11.88 -0.97
C HIS A 208 19.04 10.77 -1.62
N LEU A 209 18.40 9.83 -2.31
CA LEU A 209 19.09 8.72 -2.98
C LEU A 209 20.03 9.18 -4.08
N LYS A 210 19.65 10.20 -4.85
CA LYS A 210 20.55 10.82 -5.84
C LYS A 210 21.79 11.42 -5.17
N SER A 211 21.64 12.10 -4.02
CA SER A 211 22.77 12.65 -3.27
C SER A 211 23.69 11.57 -2.68
N LYS A 212 23.18 10.37 -2.44
CA LYS A 212 23.93 9.18 -2.02
C LYS A 212 24.57 8.40 -3.19
N GLY A 213 24.43 8.88 -4.42
CA GLY A 213 25.02 8.24 -5.60
C GLY A 213 24.23 7.08 -6.19
N VAL A 214 22.97 6.85 -5.74
CA VAL A 214 22.08 5.84 -6.33
C VAL A 214 21.79 6.21 -7.79
N LYS A 215 21.97 5.24 -8.69
CA LYS A 215 21.68 5.40 -10.12
C LYS A 215 20.22 5.13 -10.42
N PHE A 216 19.57 6.02 -11.14
CA PHE A 216 18.21 5.87 -11.63
C PHE A 216 18.20 5.71 -13.14
N VAL A 217 17.64 4.61 -13.63
CA VAL A 217 17.40 4.36 -15.04
C VAL A 217 15.89 4.32 -15.24
N THR A 218 15.38 5.45 -15.69
CA THR A 218 13.95 5.66 -15.93
C THR A 218 13.58 5.30 -17.37
N ASN A 219 12.27 5.07 -17.60
CA ASN A 219 11.74 4.62 -18.88
C ASN A 219 12.46 3.36 -19.40
N ALA A 220 12.82 2.45 -18.49
CA ALA A 220 13.52 1.20 -18.75
C ALA A 220 12.61 0.02 -18.39
N GLU A 221 12.02 -0.60 -19.39
CA GLU A 221 11.15 -1.77 -19.20
C GLU A 221 12.00 -3.04 -19.14
N VAL A 222 11.77 -3.86 -18.11
CA VAL A 222 12.41 -5.17 -17.97
C VAL A 222 11.79 -6.14 -18.96
N LEU A 223 12.60 -6.59 -19.91
CA LEU A 223 12.22 -7.52 -20.98
C LEU A 223 12.48 -8.97 -20.58
N ASP A 224 13.63 -9.25 -19.96
CA ASP A 224 14.05 -10.60 -19.58
C ASP A 224 15.20 -10.55 -18.55
N PHE A 225 15.75 -11.72 -18.20
CA PHE A 225 16.89 -11.88 -17.31
C PHE A 225 17.93 -12.79 -17.97
N ALA A 226 19.21 -12.43 -17.83
CA ALA A 226 20.32 -13.31 -18.18
C ALA A 226 20.74 -14.13 -16.95
N PHE A 227 20.92 -15.45 -17.14
CA PHE A 227 21.18 -16.37 -16.04
C PHE A 227 22.60 -16.95 -16.12
N SER A 228 23.16 -17.30 -14.96
CA SER A 228 24.41 -18.07 -14.84
C SER A 228 24.27 -19.04 -13.67
N GLY A 229 24.13 -20.33 -13.95
CA GLY A 229 23.84 -21.34 -12.92
C GLY A 229 22.53 -21.05 -12.18
N LYS A 230 22.60 -20.92 -10.85
CA LYS A 230 21.47 -20.55 -9.98
C LYS A 230 21.40 -19.06 -9.65
N ALA A 231 22.04 -18.19 -10.44
CA ALA A 231 22.04 -16.76 -10.22
C ALA A 231 21.55 -15.99 -11.45
N VAL A 232 20.93 -14.85 -11.23
CA VAL A 232 20.67 -13.84 -12.26
C VAL A 232 21.93 -13.02 -12.45
N LYS A 233 22.48 -13.03 -13.68
CA LYS A 233 23.67 -12.30 -14.06
C LYS A 233 23.37 -10.84 -14.45
N ALA A 234 22.23 -10.62 -15.12
CA ALA A 234 21.82 -9.28 -15.53
C ALA A 234 20.32 -9.19 -15.71
N VAL A 235 19.79 -8.00 -15.46
CA VAL A 235 18.44 -7.58 -15.84
C VAL A 235 18.49 -7.01 -17.25
N VAL A 236 17.74 -7.59 -18.18
CA VAL A 236 17.68 -7.17 -19.58
C VAL A 236 16.53 -6.20 -19.77
N THR A 237 16.81 -5.01 -20.26
CA THR A 237 15.80 -3.96 -20.51
C THR A 237 15.87 -3.46 -21.96
N ASP A 238 14.90 -2.66 -22.37
CA ASP A 238 14.90 -1.93 -23.62
C ASP A 238 15.97 -0.82 -23.73
N LYS A 239 16.64 -0.50 -22.60
CA LYS A 239 17.74 0.48 -22.48
C LYS A 239 19.13 -0.16 -22.36
N GLY A 240 19.20 -1.50 -22.28
CA GLY A 240 20.45 -2.23 -22.11
C GLY A 240 20.38 -3.23 -20.95
N ASN A 241 21.52 -3.82 -20.63
CA ASN A 241 21.65 -4.83 -19.60
C ASN A 241 22.31 -4.23 -18.35
N TYR A 242 21.72 -4.54 -17.19
CA TYR A 242 22.19 -4.06 -15.88
C TYR A 242 22.57 -5.25 -15.01
N SER A 243 23.83 -5.33 -14.64
CA SER A 243 24.38 -6.39 -13.79
C SER A 243 24.53 -5.91 -12.35
N GLY A 244 24.34 -6.84 -11.41
CA GLY A 244 24.57 -6.63 -10.00
C GLY A 244 24.77 -7.96 -9.28
N ASP A 245 25.37 -7.92 -8.10
CA ASP A 245 25.55 -9.10 -7.25
C ASP A 245 24.17 -9.62 -6.79
N TYR A 246 23.21 -8.71 -6.59
CA TYR A 246 21.83 -9.02 -6.20
C TYR A 246 20.81 -8.28 -7.08
N VAL A 247 19.65 -8.88 -7.20
CA VAL A 247 18.49 -8.31 -7.90
C VAL A 247 17.29 -8.31 -6.97
N ILE A 248 16.65 -7.15 -6.78
CA ILE A 248 15.44 -7.01 -5.95
C ILE A 248 14.27 -6.62 -6.82
N ILE A 249 13.18 -7.38 -6.74
CA ILE A 249 11.96 -7.15 -7.49
C ILE A 249 10.95 -6.38 -6.60
N ALA A 250 10.77 -5.10 -6.90
CA ALA A 250 9.85 -4.17 -6.23
C ALA A 250 8.86 -3.53 -7.22
N ALA A 251 8.45 -4.29 -8.26
CA ALA A 251 7.70 -3.80 -9.41
C ALA A 251 6.18 -3.66 -9.17
N GLY A 252 5.73 -3.65 -7.89
CA GLY A 252 4.32 -3.47 -7.55
C GLY A 252 3.42 -4.51 -8.23
N SER A 253 2.32 -4.08 -8.84
CA SER A 253 1.36 -4.98 -9.51
C SER A 253 1.94 -5.73 -10.71
N TRP A 254 3.06 -5.28 -11.25
CA TRP A 254 3.76 -5.97 -12.36
C TRP A 254 4.75 -7.03 -11.87
N SER A 255 4.95 -7.16 -10.56
CA SER A 255 5.88 -8.15 -10.00
C SER A 255 5.55 -9.59 -10.38
N GLY A 256 4.26 -9.94 -10.54
CA GLY A 256 3.86 -11.27 -11.00
C GLY A 256 4.33 -11.57 -12.45
N GLU A 257 4.30 -10.56 -13.33
CA GLU A 257 4.81 -10.71 -14.71
C GLU A 257 6.34 -10.80 -14.74
N VAL A 258 7.01 -10.01 -13.90
CA VAL A 258 8.47 -10.07 -13.74
C VAL A 258 8.89 -11.41 -13.15
N ALA A 259 8.18 -11.91 -12.12
CA ALA A 259 8.44 -13.22 -11.50
C ALA A 259 8.29 -14.37 -12.52
N LYS A 260 7.32 -14.28 -13.44
CA LYS A 260 7.16 -15.27 -14.52
C LYS A 260 8.38 -15.35 -15.42
N LYS A 261 9.05 -14.22 -15.72
CA LYS A 261 10.33 -14.20 -16.48
C LYS A 261 11.46 -14.89 -15.69
N LEU A 262 11.41 -14.82 -14.35
CA LEU A 262 12.29 -15.55 -13.44
C LEU A 262 11.87 -17.00 -13.20
N LYS A 263 10.80 -17.48 -13.88
CA LYS A 263 10.22 -18.82 -13.71
C LYS A 263 9.75 -19.09 -12.27
N ILE A 264 9.18 -18.09 -11.63
CA ILE A 264 8.62 -18.13 -10.27
C ILE A 264 7.11 -17.92 -10.36
N GLY A 265 6.36 -18.77 -9.69
CA GLY A 265 4.91 -18.64 -9.52
C GLY A 265 4.58 -17.63 -8.44
N MET A 266 4.14 -16.42 -8.82
CA MET A 266 3.75 -15.37 -7.87
C MET A 266 2.35 -14.85 -8.20
N PRO A 267 1.30 -15.46 -7.65
CA PRO A 267 -0.06 -15.02 -7.88
C PRO A 267 -0.26 -13.58 -7.39
N MET A 268 -0.62 -12.68 -8.32
CA MET A 268 -0.86 -11.27 -8.01
C MET A 268 -1.84 -10.66 -9.00
N LEU A 269 -2.75 -9.84 -8.51
CA LEU A 269 -3.66 -9.03 -9.32
C LEU A 269 -3.55 -7.55 -8.99
N GLY A 270 -3.81 -6.73 -10.00
CA GLY A 270 -3.91 -5.28 -9.83
C GLY A 270 -5.29 -4.88 -9.30
N GLY A 271 -5.33 -4.25 -8.13
CA GLY A 271 -6.53 -3.64 -7.56
C GLY A 271 -6.53 -2.12 -7.82
N LYS A 272 -7.18 -1.66 -8.90
CA LYS A 272 -7.20 -0.24 -9.24
C LYS A 272 -8.01 0.58 -8.25
N GLY A 273 -7.40 1.65 -7.76
CA GLY A 273 -8.04 2.69 -6.97
C GLY A 273 -7.95 4.03 -7.65
N TYR A 274 -8.79 4.94 -7.20
CA TYR A 274 -8.82 6.33 -7.64
C TYR A 274 -8.64 7.25 -6.45
N SER A 275 -8.00 8.40 -6.68
CA SER A 275 -7.98 9.49 -5.71
C SER A 275 -7.95 10.85 -6.42
N PHE A 276 -8.40 11.87 -5.70
CA PHE A 276 -8.30 13.26 -6.13
C PHE A 276 -8.04 14.16 -4.91
N LEU A 277 -7.58 15.36 -5.16
CA LEU A 277 -7.36 16.40 -4.16
C LEU A 277 -8.45 17.46 -4.27
N ALA A 278 -8.91 17.94 -3.12
CA ALA A 278 -9.80 19.09 -3.00
C ALA A 278 -9.19 20.10 -2.01
N GLU A 279 -9.73 21.34 -2.01
CA GLU A 279 -9.42 22.31 -0.96
C GLU A 279 -9.99 21.80 0.37
N ASN A 280 -9.20 21.95 1.45
CA ASN A 280 -9.61 21.52 2.78
C ASN A 280 -10.38 22.64 3.50
N THR A 281 -11.57 22.97 3.00
CA THR A 281 -12.42 24.04 3.53
C THR A 281 -13.89 23.63 3.50
N PRO A 282 -14.58 23.52 4.68
CA PRO A 282 -14.02 23.63 6.03
C PRO A 282 -12.99 22.55 6.36
N ALA A 283 -11.99 22.88 7.17
CA ALA A 283 -10.84 22.01 7.38
C ALA A 283 -11.21 20.70 8.09
N ILE A 284 -10.89 19.59 7.43
CA ILE A 284 -10.88 18.25 8.03
C ILE A 284 -9.56 18.11 8.80
N GLN A 285 -9.64 17.70 10.06
CA GLN A 285 -8.51 17.72 11.00
C GLN A 285 -7.69 16.43 10.99
N ARG A 286 -8.35 15.29 10.74
CA ARG A 286 -7.77 13.96 10.91
C ARG A 286 -7.98 13.07 9.70
N PRO A 287 -7.09 12.11 9.44
CA PRO A 287 -7.38 11.08 8.46
C PRO A 287 -8.55 10.23 8.94
N ALA A 288 -9.39 9.82 7.99
CA ALA A 288 -10.54 8.98 8.26
C ALA A 288 -10.79 7.95 7.14
N ILE A 289 -11.46 6.86 7.51
CA ILE A 289 -12.10 5.94 6.57
C ILE A 289 -13.61 6.05 6.74
N LEU A 290 -14.31 6.34 5.65
CA LEU A 290 -15.78 6.30 5.58
C LEU A 290 -16.16 4.83 5.37
N THR A 291 -16.58 4.15 6.44
CA THR A 291 -16.61 2.68 6.50
C THR A 291 -17.50 2.06 5.43
N GLU A 292 -18.73 2.53 5.25
CA GLU A 292 -19.66 1.97 4.24
C GLU A 292 -19.24 2.32 2.82
N ALA A 293 -18.69 3.52 2.62
CA ALA A 293 -18.23 3.99 1.32
C ALA A 293 -16.86 3.43 0.91
N ARG A 294 -16.07 2.92 1.87
CA ARG A 294 -14.67 2.49 1.67
C ARG A 294 -13.82 3.61 1.06
N VAL A 295 -14.01 4.83 1.57
CA VAL A 295 -13.30 6.02 1.13
C VAL A 295 -12.33 6.47 2.22
N ALA A 296 -11.08 6.62 1.83
CA ALA A 296 -10.04 7.21 2.65
C ALA A 296 -10.06 8.73 2.48
N VAL A 297 -10.00 9.44 3.57
CA VAL A 297 -9.94 10.90 3.67
C VAL A 297 -8.64 11.26 4.38
N THR A 298 -7.77 12.06 3.76
CA THR A 298 -6.49 12.43 4.39
C THR A 298 -6.21 13.91 4.16
N PRO A 299 -6.14 14.72 5.23
CA PRO A 299 -5.75 16.12 5.14
C PRO A 299 -4.26 16.26 4.88
N PHE A 300 -3.88 17.19 4.01
CA PHE A 300 -2.52 17.58 3.69
C PHE A 300 -2.41 19.12 3.72
N GLY A 301 -2.51 19.71 4.89
CA GLY A 301 -2.55 21.16 5.06
C GLY A 301 -3.84 21.76 4.48
N ASN A 302 -3.72 22.64 3.49
CA ASN A 302 -4.85 23.28 2.80
C ASN A 302 -5.53 22.40 1.75
N LYS A 303 -5.05 21.18 1.53
CA LYS A 303 -5.68 20.20 0.65
C LYS A 303 -6.14 18.99 1.46
N VAL A 304 -7.14 18.30 0.93
CA VAL A 304 -7.58 17.00 1.41
C VAL A 304 -7.64 16.01 0.25
N ARG A 305 -7.14 14.79 0.48
CA ARG A 305 -7.23 13.71 -0.50
C ARG A 305 -8.38 12.81 -0.15
N PHE A 306 -9.20 12.54 -1.16
CA PHE A 306 -10.22 11.51 -1.13
C PHE A 306 -9.80 10.37 -2.05
N GLY A 307 -9.79 9.16 -1.53
CA GLY A 307 -9.37 7.99 -2.30
C GLY A 307 -10.21 6.77 -1.95
N GLY A 308 -10.48 5.93 -2.95
CA GLY A 308 -11.29 4.74 -2.72
C GLY A 308 -11.25 3.79 -3.89
N THR A 309 -12.19 2.85 -3.88
CA THR A 309 -12.43 1.84 -4.89
C THR A 309 -11.34 0.76 -4.96
N MET A 310 -11.77 -0.45 -5.23
CA MET A 310 -10.94 -1.61 -5.57
C MET A 310 -11.54 -2.26 -6.82
N GLU A 311 -10.99 -1.94 -7.98
CA GLU A 311 -11.39 -2.51 -9.26
C GLU A 311 -10.31 -3.50 -9.73
N ILE A 312 -10.61 -4.79 -9.74
CA ILE A 312 -9.67 -5.82 -10.21
C ILE A 312 -9.59 -5.74 -11.73
N THR A 313 -8.46 -5.24 -12.23
CA THR A 313 -8.20 -5.02 -13.66
C THR A 313 -6.71 -4.89 -13.93
N ASP A 314 -6.30 -5.24 -15.15
CA ASP A 314 -4.93 -5.02 -15.65
C ASP A 314 -4.78 -3.62 -16.30
N ASP A 315 -5.88 -2.93 -16.56
CA ASP A 315 -5.88 -1.60 -17.18
C ASP A 315 -5.63 -0.50 -16.15
N SER A 316 -4.38 -0.02 -16.08
CA SER A 316 -3.97 1.06 -15.18
C SER A 316 -4.38 2.46 -15.68
N LYS A 317 -4.67 2.63 -16.97
CA LYS A 317 -4.82 3.95 -17.60
C LYS A 317 -6.26 4.45 -17.67
N LYS A 318 -7.24 3.54 -17.81
CA LYS A 318 -8.65 3.93 -17.97
C LYS A 318 -9.25 4.37 -16.64
N ILE A 319 -9.63 5.64 -16.54
CA ILE A 319 -10.35 6.20 -15.38
C ILE A 319 -11.85 5.98 -15.57
N ASN A 320 -12.49 5.39 -14.55
CA ASN A 320 -13.94 5.21 -14.50
C ASN A 320 -14.56 6.32 -13.62
N LEU A 321 -15.11 7.34 -14.26
CA LEU A 321 -15.71 8.49 -13.55
C LEU A 321 -16.91 8.12 -12.67
N ASN A 322 -17.65 7.04 -12.98
CA ASN A 322 -18.74 6.59 -12.09
C ASN A 322 -18.19 6.11 -10.73
N ARG A 323 -17.00 5.51 -10.70
CA ARG A 323 -16.32 5.12 -9.46
C ARG A 323 -15.83 6.35 -8.68
N VAL A 324 -15.29 7.34 -9.40
CA VAL A 324 -14.91 8.62 -8.80
C VAL A 324 -16.13 9.34 -8.22
N LYS A 325 -17.28 9.29 -8.92
CA LYS A 325 -18.54 9.82 -8.42
C LYS A 325 -18.97 9.16 -7.11
N GLY A 326 -18.81 7.84 -6.97
CA GLY A 326 -19.10 7.13 -5.73
C GLY A 326 -18.24 7.63 -4.55
N ILE A 327 -16.96 7.96 -4.79
CA ILE A 327 -16.08 8.58 -3.79
C ILE A 327 -16.59 9.98 -3.46
N HIS A 328 -16.79 10.83 -4.46
CA HIS A 328 -17.21 12.22 -4.30
C HIS A 328 -18.54 12.35 -3.55
N ASP A 329 -19.56 11.61 -3.99
CA ASP A 329 -20.91 11.66 -3.39
C ASP A 329 -20.95 11.14 -1.94
N SER A 330 -19.92 10.40 -1.50
CA SER A 330 -19.84 9.93 -0.12
C SER A 330 -19.40 11.02 0.86
N ILE A 331 -18.66 12.03 0.41
CA ILE A 331 -18.04 13.03 1.28
C ILE A 331 -19.08 13.81 2.07
N SER A 332 -20.01 14.44 1.38
CA SER A 332 -21.09 15.24 2.00
C SER A 332 -22.05 14.44 2.86
N ARG A 333 -22.06 13.11 2.72
CA ARG A 333 -22.86 12.23 3.58
C ARG A 333 -22.30 12.05 4.97
N TYR A 334 -20.99 12.27 5.15
CA TYR A 334 -20.29 12.13 6.44
C TYR A 334 -19.88 13.49 7.01
N TYR A 335 -19.41 14.39 6.14
CA TYR A 335 -18.99 15.74 6.49
C TYR A 335 -20.03 16.74 6.00
N GLY A 336 -21.08 16.96 6.80
CA GLY A 336 -22.12 17.95 6.49
C GLY A 336 -21.53 19.35 6.40
N GLY A 337 -21.82 20.03 5.29
CA GLY A 337 -21.26 21.36 5.00
C GLY A 337 -19.92 21.34 4.24
N PHE A 338 -19.24 20.19 4.14
CA PHE A 338 -18.09 20.07 3.24
C PHE A 338 -18.57 19.88 1.79
N THR A 339 -18.12 20.77 0.93
CA THR A 339 -18.42 20.69 -0.50
C THR A 339 -17.15 20.84 -1.30
N CYS A 340 -17.02 20.07 -2.37
CA CYS A 340 -15.96 20.25 -3.37
C CYS A 340 -16.54 20.01 -4.75
N GLU A 341 -15.92 20.61 -5.75
CA GLU A 341 -16.29 20.37 -7.15
C GLU A 341 -15.96 18.94 -7.54
N PHE A 342 -16.75 18.36 -8.45
CA PHE A 342 -16.43 17.07 -9.02
C PHE A 342 -15.16 17.20 -9.85
N PRO A 343 -14.11 16.37 -9.61
CA PRO A 343 -12.81 16.55 -10.27
C PRO A 343 -12.91 16.29 -11.77
N GLU A 344 -12.18 17.08 -12.56
CA GLU A 344 -11.96 16.76 -13.95
C GLU A 344 -11.16 15.47 -14.08
N LYS A 345 -11.35 14.77 -15.20
CA LYS A 345 -10.65 13.47 -15.44
C LYS A 345 -9.13 13.57 -15.31
N LYS A 346 -8.53 14.71 -15.70
CA LYS A 346 -7.08 14.96 -15.60
C LYS A 346 -6.58 15.12 -14.14
N GLU A 347 -7.47 15.48 -13.22
CA GLU A 347 -7.19 15.68 -11.79
C GLU A 347 -7.33 14.39 -11.00
N VAL A 348 -7.93 13.37 -11.61
CA VAL A 348 -8.10 12.06 -10.99
C VAL A 348 -6.85 11.23 -11.19
N TRP A 349 -6.20 10.89 -10.10
CA TRP A 349 -5.15 9.89 -10.11
C TRP A 349 -5.74 8.47 -10.06
N SER A 350 -5.09 7.54 -10.73
CA SER A 350 -5.39 6.11 -10.62
C SER A 350 -4.12 5.27 -10.49
N GLY A 351 -4.18 4.20 -9.69
CA GLY A 351 -3.05 3.29 -9.52
C GLY A 351 -3.48 1.89 -9.15
N LEU A 352 -2.64 0.92 -9.49
CA LEU A 352 -2.86 -0.49 -9.22
C LEU A 352 -2.22 -0.88 -7.87
N ARG A 353 -3.02 -1.40 -6.96
CA ARG A 353 -2.55 -2.02 -5.71
C ARG A 353 -2.12 -3.45 -5.99
N PRO A 354 -0.90 -3.88 -5.60
CA PRO A 354 -0.42 -5.24 -5.80
C PRO A 354 -1.08 -6.21 -4.81
N CYS A 355 -2.14 -6.88 -5.21
CA CYS A 355 -2.92 -7.75 -4.33
C CYS A 355 -2.46 -9.21 -4.42
N SER A 356 -1.82 -9.70 -3.36
CA SER A 356 -1.61 -11.14 -3.14
C SER A 356 -2.93 -11.82 -2.76
N PRO A 357 -3.11 -13.12 -3.03
CA PRO A 357 -4.38 -13.78 -2.75
C PRO A 357 -4.64 -14.00 -1.25
N ASP A 358 -3.62 -14.06 -0.42
CA ASP A 358 -3.73 -14.21 1.04
C ASP A 358 -3.70 -12.87 1.80
N GLY A 359 -3.42 -11.77 1.08
CA GLY A 359 -3.32 -10.43 1.67
C GLY A 359 -2.00 -10.14 2.38
N LEU A 360 -1.03 -11.08 2.37
CA LEU A 360 0.31 -10.89 2.90
C LEU A 360 1.28 -10.43 1.81
N PRO A 361 2.25 -9.53 2.10
CA PRO A 361 3.28 -9.16 1.13
C PRO A 361 4.22 -10.33 0.82
N TYR A 362 5.01 -10.19 -0.23
CA TYR A 362 6.15 -11.06 -0.56
C TYR A 362 7.42 -10.30 -0.19
N ILE A 363 8.19 -10.82 0.79
CA ILE A 363 9.42 -10.18 1.29
C ILE A 363 10.47 -11.26 1.51
N GLY A 364 11.66 -11.06 0.94
CA GLY A 364 12.83 -11.93 1.16
C GLY A 364 13.35 -12.60 -0.10
N PHE A 365 14.32 -13.51 0.09
CA PHE A 365 14.90 -14.33 -0.97
C PHE A 365 13.90 -15.34 -1.54
N THR A 366 14.10 -15.69 -2.82
CA THR A 366 13.46 -16.86 -3.43
C THR A 366 14.43 -18.05 -3.42
N GLU A 367 13.95 -19.25 -3.21
CA GLU A 367 14.77 -20.48 -3.26
C GLU A 367 15.25 -20.82 -4.66
N ARG A 368 14.57 -20.28 -5.70
CA ARG A 368 14.90 -20.58 -7.10
C ARG A 368 16.22 -19.96 -7.54
N TRP A 369 16.51 -18.74 -7.09
CA TRP A 369 17.67 -17.96 -7.48
C TRP A 369 18.43 -17.46 -6.25
N SER A 370 19.71 -17.76 -6.16
CA SER A 370 20.53 -17.46 -4.98
C SER A 370 20.75 -15.97 -4.70
N ASN A 371 20.43 -15.11 -5.67
CA ASN A 371 20.70 -13.67 -5.58
C ASN A 371 19.47 -12.81 -5.91
N VAL A 372 18.25 -13.37 -5.84
CA VAL A 372 17.01 -12.63 -6.13
C VAL A 372 16.14 -12.54 -4.90
N LEU A 373 15.72 -11.31 -4.58
CA LEU A 373 14.76 -11.00 -3.51
C LEU A 373 13.51 -10.34 -4.09
N PHE A 374 12.44 -10.41 -3.33
CA PHE A 374 11.18 -9.73 -3.63
C PHE A 374 10.76 -8.82 -2.48
N GLY A 375 10.21 -7.63 -2.85
CA GLY A 375 9.52 -6.72 -1.96
C GLY A 375 8.26 -6.21 -2.65
N THR A 376 7.12 -6.91 -2.51
CA THR A 376 5.91 -6.60 -3.27
C THR A 376 4.66 -7.20 -2.63
N GLY A 377 3.49 -7.02 -3.25
CA GLY A 377 2.26 -7.67 -2.78
C GLY A 377 1.58 -6.98 -1.59
N HIS A 378 1.92 -5.74 -1.27
CA HIS A 378 1.46 -5.01 -0.09
C HIS A 378 0.01 -4.54 -0.16
N SER A 379 -0.74 -4.86 -1.20
CA SER A 379 -2.13 -4.40 -1.40
C SER A 379 -2.28 -2.88 -1.22
N MET A 380 -3.12 -2.44 -0.31
CA MET A 380 -3.34 -1.02 0.02
C MET A 380 -2.24 -0.45 0.94
N MET A 381 -1.47 -1.31 1.60
CA MET A 381 -0.58 -0.98 2.71
C MET A 381 0.84 -0.59 2.25
N GLY A 382 1.07 -0.42 0.94
CA GLY A 382 2.41 -0.18 0.40
C GLY A 382 3.14 0.99 1.06
N ILE A 383 2.50 2.15 1.21
CA ILE A 383 3.09 3.30 1.95
C ILE A 383 3.30 2.90 3.41
N SER A 384 2.28 2.38 4.08
CA SER A 384 2.34 2.05 5.52
C SER A 384 3.47 1.07 5.86
N LEU A 385 3.80 0.13 4.98
CA LEU A 385 4.78 -0.95 5.24
C LEU A 385 6.15 -0.74 4.57
N ALA A 386 6.33 0.33 3.80
CA ALA A 386 7.50 0.49 2.95
C ALA A 386 8.84 0.57 3.71
N PRO A 387 8.99 1.35 4.79
CA PRO A 387 10.27 1.40 5.52
C PRO A 387 10.66 0.04 6.09
N ALA A 388 9.72 -0.66 6.73
CA ALA A 388 10.01 -1.98 7.29
C ALA A 388 10.38 -3.00 6.20
N THR A 389 9.67 -2.99 5.08
CA THR A 389 10.00 -3.87 3.94
C THR A 389 11.40 -3.59 3.41
N GLY A 390 11.74 -2.32 3.19
CA GLY A 390 13.08 -1.94 2.71
C GLY A 390 14.19 -2.34 3.68
N LYS A 391 13.97 -2.11 5.00
CA LYS A 391 14.91 -2.51 6.05
C LYS A 391 15.11 -4.03 6.09
N LEU A 392 14.02 -4.81 6.06
CA LEU A 392 14.09 -6.27 6.09
C LEU A 392 14.83 -6.84 4.87
N LEU A 393 14.60 -6.30 3.68
CA LEU A 393 15.33 -6.71 2.49
C LEU A 393 16.83 -6.41 2.59
N ALA A 394 17.19 -5.28 3.20
CA ALA A 394 18.58 -4.96 3.46
C ALA A 394 19.19 -5.90 4.52
N GLU A 395 18.47 -6.21 5.59
CA GLU A 395 18.89 -7.16 6.63
C GLU A 395 19.12 -8.56 6.05
N GLU A 396 18.18 -9.08 5.23
CA GLU A 396 18.31 -10.37 4.53
C GLU A 396 19.56 -10.40 3.64
N LEU A 397 19.76 -9.35 2.83
CA LEU A 397 20.89 -9.26 1.91
C LEU A 397 22.23 -9.24 2.65
N MET A 398 22.27 -8.64 3.85
CA MET A 398 23.45 -8.60 4.71
C MET A 398 23.60 -9.85 5.61
N ASN A 399 22.70 -10.81 5.48
CA ASN A 399 22.63 -11.98 6.37
C ASN A 399 22.56 -11.60 7.86
N ARG A 400 21.86 -10.51 8.17
CA ARG A 400 21.56 -10.06 9.53
C ARG A 400 20.28 -10.69 10.02
N LYS A 401 20.14 -10.82 11.35
CA LYS A 401 18.87 -11.24 11.95
C LYS A 401 17.77 -10.24 11.61
N ALA A 402 16.68 -10.72 11.03
CA ALA A 402 15.53 -9.88 10.70
C ALA A 402 14.93 -9.21 11.96
N SER A 403 14.63 -7.92 11.86
CA SER A 403 14.04 -7.13 12.95
C SER A 403 12.66 -7.63 13.38
N VAL A 404 11.93 -8.30 12.51
CA VAL A 404 10.66 -9.00 12.76
C VAL A 404 10.62 -10.31 12.00
N LEU A 405 9.74 -11.24 12.40
CA LEU A 405 9.56 -12.52 11.70
C LEU A 405 9.00 -12.27 10.29
N ILE A 406 9.56 -12.93 9.28
CA ILE A 406 9.20 -12.79 7.86
C ILE A 406 8.75 -14.10 7.21
N ASP A 407 8.74 -15.21 7.92
CA ASP A 407 8.44 -16.54 7.37
C ASP A 407 7.11 -16.58 6.60
N ALA A 408 6.09 -15.86 7.09
CA ALA A 408 4.80 -15.74 6.43
C ALA A 408 4.85 -14.96 5.10
N PHE A 409 5.93 -14.24 4.85
CA PHE A 409 6.08 -13.36 3.68
C PHE A 409 6.92 -14.00 2.56
N SER A 410 7.29 -15.28 2.69
CA SER A 410 8.11 -15.98 1.71
C SER A 410 7.57 -15.77 0.27
N PRO A 411 8.44 -15.40 -0.69
CA PRO A 411 8.07 -15.32 -2.10
C PRO A 411 7.63 -16.66 -2.67
N ASP A 412 8.09 -17.76 -2.11
CA ASP A 412 7.87 -19.13 -2.62
C ASP A 412 6.66 -19.85 -2.00
N ARG A 413 5.87 -19.21 -1.15
CA ARG A 413 4.74 -19.82 -0.43
C ARG A 413 3.61 -20.36 -1.33
N TYR A 414 3.70 -20.17 -2.64
CA TYR A 414 2.77 -20.70 -3.64
C TYR A 414 3.46 -21.60 -4.68
N ASN A 415 4.74 -21.93 -4.51
CA ASN A 415 5.51 -22.81 -5.39
C ASN A 415 5.45 -24.26 -4.94
#